data_d7a9ad185b127b77b724db17febe6842
#
_entry.id   d7a9ad185b127b77b724db17febe6842
#
_cell.length_a   1.000
_cell.length_b   1.000
_cell.length_c   1.000
_cell.angle_alpha   90.00
_cell.angle_beta   90.00
_cell.angle_gamma   90.00
#
_symmetry.space_group_name_H-M   'P 1'
#
loop_
_entity.id
_entity.type
_entity.pdbx_description
1 polymer ?
#
loop_
_entity_poly.entity_id
_entity_poly.type
_entity_poly.pdbx_seq_one_letter_code
_entity_poly.pdbx_strand_id
1 'polypeptide(L)'
;MATEFIDKARISVSAGKGGNGAVAFHREKYIAAGGPDGGDGGNGGDIILQVDDNMSTLMDFRYKRKYTAENGMDGQGSRKFGKSGKPLTIRVPRGTLVRDAETNEIIKDMSSSEPYVLCRGGKGGWGNCHFATPTRQVPRFAKAGLPGESHDVILELKLLADVGLIGFPNVGKSTLLSVVSKARPKIANYNFTTLFPNLGVVYVDEGVSFVMADIPGIIEGAADGAGLGHDFLRHIDRCRLLVHVVDVSGSEGRDPVADFDAINAELAQYSPELATRPQIVVANKTDIMEDEALLEKLRAHVEEAGYPLFALSAASHTGTRELVLKIAEKLSTLPPVTVYEPEYVPRPPKLDTSAPLNITVDDNTYIVEGPWLERLMANVNFSDYESRMYFDKMLRESGLFARLEEMGIQDGDIVSLYNLEFEYQH
;
A
#
# COMPACT_ATOMS: atom_id res chain seq x y z
N MET A 1 -24.77 -9.60 -11.76
CA MET A 1 -23.36 -9.75 -12.17
C MET A 1 -22.59 -10.14 -10.93
N ALA A 2 -21.91 -11.29 -10.95
CA ALA A 2 -21.07 -11.71 -9.83
C ALA A 2 -19.92 -10.70 -9.69
N THR A 3 -19.78 -10.10 -8.54
CA THR A 3 -18.71 -9.14 -8.24
C THR A 3 -17.44 -9.97 -8.04
N GLU A 4 -16.55 -9.92 -9.02
CA GLU A 4 -15.25 -10.59 -8.95
C GLU A 4 -14.44 -9.98 -7.80
N PHE A 5 -13.98 -10.80 -6.87
CA PHE A 5 -13.12 -10.36 -5.77
C PHE A 5 -11.67 -10.30 -6.25
N ILE A 6 -10.99 -9.19 -6.01
CA ILE A 6 -9.61 -9.00 -6.39
C ILE A 6 -8.79 -8.76 -5.12
N ASP A 7 -7.86 -9.66 -4.87
CA ASP A 7 -6.91 -9.61 -3.75
C ASP A 7 -5.56 -9.04 -4.15
N LYS A 8 -5.28 -8.92 -5.46
CA LYS A 8 -4.01 -8.41 -5.98
C LYS A 8 -4.25 -7.52 -7.19
N ALA A 9 -3.73 -6.29 -7.13
CA ALA A 9 -3.86 -5.32 -8.21
C ALA A 9 -2.53 -4.59 -8.43
N ARG A 10 -2.12 -4.43 -9.69
CA ARG A 10 -0.97 -3.61 -10.07
C ARG A 10 -1.47 -2.22 -10.49
N ILE A 11 -0.89 -1.18 -9.90
CA ILE A 11 -1.19 0.22 -10.21
C ILE A 11 0.10 1.01 -10.44
N SER A 12 0.01 2.02 -11.30
CA SER A 12 1.07 3.02 -11.51
C SER A 12 0.65 4.31 -10.83
N VAL A 13 1.50 4.83 -9.97
CA VAL A 13 1.26 6.06 -9.23
C VAL A 13 2.31 7.09 -9.60
N SER A 14 1.91 8.35 -9.79
CA SER A 14 2.80 9.45 -10.12
C SER A 14 2.38 10.69 -9.34
N ALA A 15 3.27 11.20 -8.52
CA ALA A 15 3.08 12.48 -7.84
C ALA A 15 3.17 13.65 -8.82
N GLY A 16 2.63 14.78 -8.45
CA GLY A 16 2.62 15.98 -9.27
C GLY A 16 4.03 16.56 -9.47
N LYS A 17 4.31 17.10 -10.64
CA LYS A 17 5.52 17.90 -10.92
C LYS A 17 5.41 19.24 -10.20
N GLY A 18 6.52 19.78 -9.69
CA GLY A 18 6.61 21.17 -9.25
C GLY A 18 6.46 22.14 -10.41
N GLY A 19 5.82 23.28 -10.17
CA GLY A 19 5.74 24.38 -11.11
C GLY A 19 7.11 25.08 -11.30
N ASN A 20 7.33 25.69 -12.44
CA ASN A 20 8.56 26.41 -12.73
C ASN A 20 8.58 27.76 -12.00
N GLY A 21 9.77 28.23 -11.60
CA GLY A 21 9.99 29.61 -11.16
C GLY A 21 9.84 30.58 -12.36
N ALA A 22 9.39 31.80 -12.05
CA ALA A 22 9.19 32.83 -13.05
C ALA A 22 10.44 33.71 -13.21
N VAL A 23 10.68 34.13 -14.45
CA VAL A 23 11.60 35.23 -14.75
C VAL A 23 10.76 36.48 -15.03
N ALA A 24 10.72 37.40 -14.07
CA ALA A 24 10.02 38.67 -14.20
C ALA A 24 10.85 39.82 -13.62
N PHE A 25 10.58 41.02 -14.10
CA PHE A 25 11.24 42.23 -13.65
C PHE A 25 10.18 43.23 -13.28
N HIS A 26 10.43 43.97 -12.20
CA HIS A 26 9.54 45.04 -11.76
C HIS A 26 9.50 46.16 -12.81
N ARG A 27 8.32 46.57 -13.19
CA ARG A 27 8.09 47.64 -14.15
C ARG A 27 7.18 48.70 -13.55
N GLU A 28 7.70 49.90 -13.38
CA GLU A 28 6.90 51.04 -13.00
C GLU A 28 7.06 52.19 -14.02
N LYS A 29 6.08 53.07 -14.02
CA LYS A 29 6.13 54.28 -14.85
C LYS A 29 7.33 55.11 -14.40
N TYR A 30 8.28 55.35 -15.29
CA TYR A 30 9.55 56.08 -15.10
C TYR A 30 10.72 55.27 -14.49
N ILE A 31 10.58 53.95 -14.26
CA ILE A 31 11.69 53.07 -13.90
C ILE A 31 12.01 52.15 -15.08
N ALA A 32 13.13 52.45 -15.76
CA ALA A 32 13.51 51.70 -16.98
C ALA A 32 14.01 50.28 -16.67
N ALA A 33 14.59 50.02 -15.53
CA ALA A 33 15.13 48.75 -15.11
C ALA A 33 14.80 48.50 -13.62
N GLY A 34 13.67 47.85 -13.35
CA GLY A 34 13.34 47.35 -12.02
C GLY A 34 14.09 46.07 -11.70
N GLY A 35 14.24 45.76 -10.40
CA GLY A 35 14.87 44.53 -9.93
C GLY A 35 14.08 43.27 -10.31
N PRO A 36 14.66 42.07 -10.09
CA PRO A 36 14.00 40.80 -10.35
C PRO A 36 12.75 40.63 -9.46
N ASP A 37 11.66 40.19 -10.07
CA ASP A 37 10.32 40.18 -9.47
C ASP A 37 9.56 38.85 -9.76
N GLY A 38 10.27 37.82 -10.22
CA GLY A 38 9.71 36.52 -10.49
C GLY A 38 9.46 35.72 -9.21
N GLY A 39 8.23 35.19 -9.05
CA GLY A 39 7.84 34.32 -7.95
C GLY A 39 8.21 32.87 -8.19
N ASP A 40 8.17 32.06 -7.14
CA ASP A 40 8.49 30.64 -7.18
C ASP A 40 7.31 29.82 -7.73
N GLY A 41 7.61 28.67 -8.32
CA GLY A 41 6.60 27.67 -8.66
C GLY A 41 6.05 26.99 -7.41
N GLY A 42 4.80 26.50 -7.50
CA GLY A 42 4.18 25.69 -6.47
C GLY A 42 4.71 24.28 -6.44
N ASN A 43 4.66 23.60 -5.31
CA ASN A 43 5.01 22.19 -5.22
C ASN A 43 3.94 21.31 -5.92
N GLY A 44 4.33 20.15 -6.45
CA GLY A 44 3.40 19.13 -6.91
C GLY A 44 2.67 18.48 -5.76
N GLY A 45 1.50 17.85 -6.02
CA GLY A 45 0.73 17.12 -5.04
C GLY A 45 1.34 15.74 -4.77
N ASP A 46 1.24 15.27 -3.53
CA ASP A 46 1.67 13.95 -3.10
C ASP A 46 0.65 12.88 -3.46
N ILE A 47 1.09 11.60 -3.51
CA ILE A 47 0.21 10.42 -3.51
C ILE A 47 0.20 9.86 -2.10
N ILE A 48 -0.99 9.79 -1.51
CA ILE A 48 -1.18 9.33 -0.13
C ILE A 48 -2.06 8.07 -0.15
N LEU A 49 -1.61 7.01 0.51
CA LEU A 49 -2.42 5.85 0.80
C LEU A 49 -3.11 6.03 2.15
N GLN A 50 -4.39 5.69 2.21
CA GLN A 50 -5.18 5.73 3.44
C GLN A 50 -6.05 4.49 3.56
N VAL A 51 -6.08 3.91 4.76
CA VAL A 51 -6.98 2.79 5.06
C VAL A 51 -8.43 3.27 5.11
N ASP A 52 -9.32 2.50 4.46
CA ASP A 52 -10.76 2.67 4.55
C ASP A 52 -11.39 1.33 4.99
N ASP A 53 -11.89 1.29 6.23
CA ASP A 53 -12.49 0.08 6.83
C ASP A 53 -13.80 -0.35 6.16
N ASN A 54 -14.39 0.51 5.32
CA ASN A 54 -15.56 0.16 4.52
C ASN A 54 -15.23 -0.57 3.21
N MET A 55 -13.94 -0.64 2.86
CA MET A 55 -13.45 -1.36 1.70
C MET A 55 -12.99 -2.76 2.10
N SER A 56 -13.44 -3.78 1.36
CA SER A 56 -13.07 -5.19 1.59
C SER A 56 -12.35 -5.82 0.39
N THR A 57 -12.24 -5.12 -0.73
CA THR A 57 -11.65 -5.66 -1.97
C THR A 57 -10.83 -4.60 -2.71
N LEU A 58 -9.90 -5.04 -3.56
CA LEU A 58 -9.12 -4.18 -4.47
C LEU A 58 -9.78 -4.00 -5.84
N MET A 59 -11.10 -4.22 -5.96
CA MET A 59 -11.79 -4.23 -7.24
C MET A 59 -11.69 -2.92 -8.02
N ASP A 60 -11.72 -1.79 -7.34
CA ASP A 60 -11.65 -0.47 -7.97
C ASP A 60 -10.32 -0.28 -8.73
N PHE A 61 -9.26 -0.92 -8.26
CA PHE A 61 -7.93 -0.87 -8.87
C PHE A 61 -7.79 -1.68 -10.16
N ARG A 62 -8.73 -2.58 -10.45
CA ARG A 62 -8.80 -3.27 -11.75
C ARG A 62 -9.20 -2.33 -12.87
N TYR A 63 -10.12 -1.43 -12.59
CA TYR A 63 -10.65 -0.49 -13.58
C TYR A 63 -9.78 0.73 -13.72
N LYS A 64 -9.30 1.27 -12.61
CA LYS A 64 -8.39 2.42 -12.60
C LYS A 64 -7.00 1.98 -12.14
N ARG A 65 -6.06 1.93 -13.09
CA ARG A 65 -4.68 1.49 -12.83
C ARG A 65 -3.67 2.62 -12.75
N LYS A 66 -4.03 3.82 -13.19
CA LYS A 66 -3.13 4.99 -13.17
C LYS A 66 -3.69 6.06 -12.25
N TYR A 67 -2.85 6.53 -11.36
CA TYR A 67 -3.16 7.57 -10.39
C TYR A 67 -2.10 8.66 -10.47
N THR A 68 -2.54 9.88 -10.79
CA THR A 68 -1.63 11.03 -10.93
C THR A 68 -2.17 12.17 -10.07
N ALA A 69 -1.31 12.74 -9.21
CA ALA A 69 -1.65 13.92 -8.43
C ALA A 69 -1.50 15.21 -9.26
N GLU A 70 -2.06 16.30 -8.76
CA GLU A 70 -2.02 17.61 -9.42
C GLU A 70 -0.59 18.17 -9.46
N ASN A 71 -0.21 18.77 -10.60
CA ASN A 71 1.04 19.50 -10.71
C ASN A 71 0.94 20.85 -9.97
N GLY A 72 2.08 21.34 -9.50
CA GLY A 72 2.20 22.73 -9.05
C GLY A 72 2.09 23.71 -10.21
N MET A 73 1.53 24.87 -9.96
CA MET A 73 1.46 25.95 -10.95
C MET A 73 2.78 26.70 -11.01
N ASP A 74 3.10 27.24 -12.17
CA ASP A 74 4.27 28.09 -12.35
C ASP A 74 4.16 29.40 -11.56
N GLY A 75 5.30 29.94 -11.14
CA GLY A 75 5.40 31.25 -10.55
C GLY A 75 5.03 32.34 -11.53
N GLN A 76 4.69 33.53 -11.04
CA GLN A 76 4.30 34.66 -11.84
C GLN A 76 5.12 35.90 -11.47
N GLY A 77 4.99 36.97 -12.23
CA GLY A 77 5.54 38.28 -11.89
C GLY A 77 4.94 38.84 -10.61
N SER A 78 5.53 39.95 -10.10
CA SER A 78 5.15 40.57 -8.84
C SER A 78 5.30 39.65 -7.62
N ARG A 79 6.31 38.79 -7.68
CA ARG A 79 6.66 37.79 -6.64
C ARG A 79 5.49 36.87 -6.25
N LYS A 80 4.55 36.64 -7.17
CA LYS A 80 3.42 35.75 -6.93
C LYS A 80 3.86 34.29 -7.07
N PHE A 81 3.72 33.55 -5.98
CA PHE A 81 4.00 32.11 -5.96
C PHE A 81 2.95 31.33 -6.75
N GLY A 82 3.40 30.29 -7.44
CA GLY A 82 2.50 29.30 -8.02
C GLY A 82 1.76 28.51 -6.93
N LYS A 83 0.49 28.18 -7.18
CA LYS A 83 -0.30 27.35 -6.28
C LYS A 83 0.24 25.93 -6.26
N SER A 84 0.41 25.33 -5.07
CA SER A 84 0.76 23.92 -4.94
C SER A 84 -0.37 23.01 -5.43
N GLY A 85 -0.01 21.90 -6.08
CA GLY A 85 -0.92 20.86 -6.50
C GLY A 85 -1.58 20.16 -5.30
N LYS A 86 -2.82 19.73 -5.46
CA LYS A 86 -3.52 19.00 -4.42
C LYS A 86 -3.00 17.57 -4.32
N PRO A 87 -2.81 17.03 -3.11
CA PRO A 87 -2.49 15.63 -2.92
C PRO A 87 -3.65 14.75 -3.39
N LEU A 88 -3.31 13.57 -3.89
CA LEU A 88 -4.28 12.54 -4.25
C LEU A 88 -4.26 11.43 -3.21
N THR A 89 -5.38 11.29 -2.49
CA THR A 89 -5.56 10.19 -1.53
C THR A 89 -6.17 8.99 -2.23
N ILE A 90 -5.49 7.84 -2.15
CA ILE A 90 -5.94 6.55 -2.63
C ILE A 90 -6.36 5.73 -1.41
N ARG A 91 -7.63 5.33 -1.38
CA ARG A 91 -8.17 4.53 -0.28
C ARG A 91 -7.93 3.05 -0.56
N VAL A 92 -7.46 2.33 0.44
CA VAL A 92 -7.18 0.89 0.38
C VAL A 92 -7.82 0.17 1.56
N PRO A 93 -8.21 -1.10 1.41
CA PRO A 93 -8.69 -1.91 2.53
C PRO A 93 -7.61 -2.05 3.60
N ARG A 94 -8.03 -2.23 4.87
CA ARG A 94 -7.13 -2.57 5.96
C ARG A 94 -6.39 -3.88 5.68
N GLY A 95 -5.09 -3.93 6.01
CA GLY A 95 -4.26 -5.11 5.76
C GLY A 95 -3.81 -5.27 4.30
N THR A 96 -3.84 -4.18 3.52
CA THR A 96 -3.25 -4.16 2.17
C THR A 96 -1.73 -4.05 2.29
N LEU A 97 -1.00 -5.00 1.71
CA LEU A 97 0.44 -4.91 1.49
C LEU A 97 0.71 -4.13 0.20
N VAL A 98 1.59 -3.16 0.30
CA VAL A 98 2.08 -2.39 -0.84
C VAL A 98 3.47 -2.88 -1.17
N ARG A 99 3.64 -3.47 -2.36
CA ARG A 99 4.92 -4.00 -2.83
C ARG A 99 5.40 -3.21 -4.04
N ASP A 100 6.70 -3.09 -4.17
CA ASP A 100 7.32 -2.62 -5.42
C ASP A 100 7.07 -3.64 -6.54
N ALA A 101 6.69 -3.18 -7.74
CA ALA A 101 6.33 -4.06 -8.84
C ALA A 101 7.53 -4.71 -9.54
N GLU A 102 8.76 -4.18 -9.34
CA GLU A 102 9.98 -4.70 -9.93
C GLU A 102 10.73 -5.64 -8.98
N THR A 103 10.92 -5.21 -7.72
CA THR A 103 11.69 -5.97 -6.73
C THR A 103 10.83 -6.91 -5.90
N ASN A 104 9.52 -6.70 -5.87
CA ASN A 104 8.54 -7.38 -5.01
C ASN A 104 8.78 -7.16 -3.50
N GLU A 105 9.63 -6.22 -3.12
CA GLU A 105 9.91 -5.83 -1.74
C GLU A 105 8.70 -5.11 -1.13
N ILE A 106 8.49 -5.26 0.17
CA ILE A 106 7.39 -4.61 0.88
C ILE A 106 7.74 -3.15 1.13
N ILE A 107 6.98 -2.23 0.52
CA ILE A 107 7.09 -0.80 0.75
C ILE A 107 6.39 -0.42 2.05
N LYS A 108 5.16 -0.90 2.26
CA LYS A 108 4.36 -0.59 3.44
C LYS A 108 3.26 -1.61 3.67
N ASP A 109 3.01 -1.93 4.93
CA ASP A 109 1.85 -2.65 5.40
C ASP A 109 0.80 -1.65 5.91
N MET A 110 -0.37 -1.61 5.26
CA MET A 110 -1.48 -0.72 5.57
C MET A 110 -2.40 -1.33 6.64
N SER A 111 -1.84 -1.74 7.75
CA SER A 111 -2.59 -2.29 8.91
C SER A 111 -3.09 -1.20 9.85
N SER A 112 -2.41 -0.05 9.93
CA SER A 112 -2.81 1.11 10.72
C SER A 112 -3.66 2.08 9.91
N SER A 113 -4.45 2.92 10.59
CA SER A 113 -5.25 3.97 9.95
C SER A 113 -4.43 5.21 9.59
N GLU A 114 -3.14 5.23 9.92
CA GLU A 114 -2.26 6.35 9.61
C GLU A 114 -2.06 6.50 8.09
N PRO A 115 -2.23 7.72 7.54
CA PRO A 115 -1.95 7.97 6.13
C PRO A 115 -0.46 7.74 5.83
N TYR A 116 -0.16 7.12 4.70
CA TYR A 116 1.19 6.90 4.23
C TYR A 116 1.45 7.63 2.91
N VAL A 117 2.49 8.46 2.87
CA VAL A 117 2.92 9.14 1.65
C VAL A 117 3.72 8.15 0.79
N LEU A 118 3.11 7.67 -0.29
CA LEU A 118 3.72 6.69 -1.20
C LEU A 118 4.67 7.37 -2.19
N CYS A 119 4.26 8.53 -2.75
CA CYS A 119 5.09 9.32 -3.66
C CYS A 119 5.03 10.78 -3.28
N ARG A 120 6.16 11.45 -3.22
CA ARG A 120 6.26 12.87 -2.92
C ARG A 120 6.18 13.70 -4.18
N GLY A 121 5.44 14.81 -4.12
CA GLY A 121 5.38 15.81 -5.17
C GLY A 121 6.72 16.51 -5.39
N GLY A 122 6.98 16.87 -6.64
CA GLY A 122 8.17 17.61 -7.01
C GLY A 122 8.17 19.02 -6.36
N LYS A 123 9.32 19.49 -5.95
CA LYS A 123 9.48 20.87 -5.43
C LYS A 123 9.32 21.88 -6.55
N GLY A 124 8.65 22.98 -6.25
CA GLY A 124 8.57 24.14 -7.14
C GLY A 124 9.94 24.78 -7.37
N GLY A 125 10.16 25.29 -8.59
CA GLY A 125 11.37 25.99 -8.96
C GLY A 125 11.40 27.40 -8.36
N TRP A 126 12.57 27.90 -8.06
CA TRP A 126 12.75 29.26 -7.56
C TRP A 126 12.65 30.30 -8.67
N GLY A 127 11.97 31.40 -8.42
CA GLY A 127 11.93 32.57 -9.28
C GLY A 127 13.26 33.32 -9.34
N ASN A 128 13.41 34.18 -10.34
CA ASN A 128 14.65 34.91 -10.54
C ASN A 128 15.03 35.88 -9.39
N CYS A 129 14.07 36.23 -8.51
CA CYS A 129 14.36 37.10 -7.35
C CYS A 129 15.35 36.47 -6.35
N HIS A 130 15.43 35.12 -6.29
CA HIS A 130 16.37 34.41 -5.42
C HIS A 130 17.82 34.44 -5.91
N PHE A 131 18.06 34.78 -7.18
CA PHE A 131 19.38 34.76 -7.80
C PHE A 131 20.00 36.14 -7.98
N ALA A 132 19.39 37.17 -7.36
CA ALA A 132 19.97 38.50 -7.31
C ALA A 132 21.13 38.56 -6.32
N THR A 133 22.30 38.94 -6.80
CA THR A 133 23.49 39.18 -5.98
C THR A 133 23.99 40.60 -6.21
N PRO A 134 24.88 41.14 -5.35
CA PRO A 134 25.47 42.48 -5.58
C PRO A 134 26.15 42.63 -6.94
N THR A 135 26.73 41.56 -7.45
CA THR A 135 27.41 41.55 -8.75
C THR A 135 26.44 41.24 -9.91
N ARG A 136 25.33 40.48 -9.65
CA ARG A 136 24.33 40.07 -10.63
C ARG A 136 22.95 40.60 -10.23
N GLN A 137 22.68 41.87 -10.49
CA GLN A 137 21.42 42.53 -10.08
C GLN A 137 20.21 42.18 -10.94
N VAL A 138 20.41 41.64 -12.15
CA VAL A 138 19.36 41.35 -13.14
C VAL A 138 19.45 39.90 -13.65
N PRO A 139 19.21 38.90 -12.78
CA PRO A 139 19.25 37.49 -13.20
C PRO A 139 18.09 37.19 -14.17
N ARG A 140 18.43 36.68 -15.35
CA ARG A 140 17.47 36.34 -16.41
C ARG A 140 17.12 34.84 -16.46
N PHE A 141 17.31 34.13 -15.35
CA PHE A 141 16.97 32.72 -15.23
C PHE A 141 16.20 32.45 -13.94
N ALA A 142 15.46 31.36 -13.93
CA ALA A 142 14.74 30.83 -12.80
C ALA A 142 14.92 29.29 -12.78
N LYS A 143 14.74 28.64 -11.65
CA LYS A 143 14.79 27.18 -11.59
C LYS A 143 13.51 26.57 -12.11
N ALA A 144 13.64 25.47 -12.86
CA ALA A 144 12.51 24.63 -13.22
C ALA A 144 12.00 23.86 -12.00
N GLY A 145 10.70 23.54 -11.97
CA GLY A 145 10.14 22.66 -10.98
C GLY A 145 10.63 21.23 -11.18
N LEU A 146 10.90 20.54 -10.07
CA LEU A 146 11.36 19.16 -10.09
C LEU A 146 10.20 18.19 -10.46
N PRO A 147 10.50 17.07 -11.11
CA PRO A 147 9.52 16.01 -11.31
C PRO A 147 9.10 15.43 -9.94
N GLY A 148 7.84 14.99 -9.84
CA GLY A 148 7.39 14.21 -8.70
C GLY A 148 7.89 12.77 -8.79
N GLU A 149 7.84 12.06 -7.67
CA GLU A 149 8.15 10.63 -7.62
C GLU A 149 7.09 9.81 -8.35
N SER A 150 7.50 8.69 -8.91
CA SER A 150 6.59 7.73 -9.54
C SER A 150 7.00 6.30 -9.21
N HIS A 151 6.02 5.45 -8.92
CA HIS A 151 6.22 4.04 -8.63
C HIS A 151 5.17 3.19 -9.31
N ASP A 152 5.58 2.01 -9.76
CA ASP A 152 4.69 0.91 -10.09
C ASP A 152 4.61 0.02 -8.86
N VAL A 153 3.42 -0.15 -8.30
CA VAL A 153 3.22 -0.94 -7.09
C VAL A 153 2.18 -2.03 -7.29
N ILE A 154 2.35 -3.10 -6.53
CA ILE A 154 1.39 -4.17 -6.39
C ILE A 154 0.72 -4.01 -5.03
N LEU A 155 -0.59 -3.83 -5.04
CA LEU A 155 -1.43 -3.91 -3.85
C LEU A 155 -1.85 -5.37 -3.68
N GLU A 156 -1.65 -5.93 -2.49
CA GLU A 156 -2.00 -7.32 -2.17
C GLU A 156 -2.73 -7.34 -0.82
N LEU A 157 -3.93 -7.95 -0.78
CA LEU A 157 -4.65 -8.14 0.47
C LEU A 157 -4.01 -9.29 1.26
N LYS A 158 -3.58 -8.99 2.49
CA LYS A 158 -2.96 -9.91 3.42
C LYS A 158 -3.96 -10.83 4.09
N LEU A 159 -5.11 -10.27 4.47
CA LEU A 159 -6.19 -10.98 5.15
C LEU A 159 -7.31 -11.28 4.18
N LEU A 160 -7.80 -12.50 4.26
CA LEU A 160 -9.02 -12.89 3.60
C LEU A 160 -10.23 -12.42 4.43
N ALA A 161 -10.20 -12.71 5.73
CA ALA A 161 -11.23 -12.39 6.69
C ALA A 161 -10.66 -12.37 8.12
N ASP A 162 -11.34 -11.70 9.06
CA ASP A 162 -11.02 -11.80 10.47
C ASP A 162 -11.40 -13.16 11.04
N VAL A 163 -12.53 -13.72 10.54
CA VAL A 163 -13.13 -14.97 11.00
C VAL A 163 -13.35 -15.92 9.83
N GLY A 164 -12.85 -17.14 9.93
CA GLY A 164 -13.13 -18.22 8.98
C GLY A 164 -14.17 -19.20 9.53
N LEU A 165 -15.24 -19.46 8.76
CA LEU A 165 -16.18 -20.53 9.05
C LEU A 165 -15.64 -21.84 8.49
N ILE A 166 -15.49 -22.83 9.37
CA ILE A 166 -15.05 -24.19 9.04
C ILE A 166 -16.11 -25.21 9.47
N GLY A 167 -16.11 -26.37 8.89
CA GLY A 167 -17.07 -27.43 9.16
C GLY A 167 -17.45 -28.20 7.91
N PHE A 168 -18.07 -29.36 8.09
CA PHE A 168 -18.53 -30.20 6.98
C PHE A 168 -19.54 -29.51 6.05
N PRO A 169 -19.76 -30.00 4.84
CA PRO A 169 -20.85 -29.54 3.99
C PRO A 169 -22.22 -29.64 4.71
N ASN A 170 -23.14 -28.76 4.36
CA ASN A 170 -24.52 -28.73 4.87
C ASN A 170 -24.73 -28.47 6.38
N VAL A 171 -23.67 -28.23 7.17
CA VAL A 171 -23.81 -27.86 8.59
C VAL A 171 -24.38 -26.48 8.84
N GLY A 172 -24.57 -25.70 7.77
CA GLY A 172 -25.21 -24.37 7.82
C GLY A 172 -24.26 -23.17 7.86
N LYS A 173 -23.00 -23.30 7.46
CA LYS A 173 -22.01 -22.21 7.39
C LYS A 173 -22.49 -21.02 6.56
N SER A 174 -22.89 -21.23 5.33
CA SER A 174 -23.37 -20.19 4.41
C SER A 174 -24.68 -19.56 4.91
N THR A 175 -25.55 -20.33 5.57
CA THR A 175 -26.77 -19.82 6.21
C THR A 175 -26.38 -18.89 7.37
N LEU A 176 -25.49 -19.33 8.25
CA LEU A 176 -24.98 -18.52 9.36
C LEU A 176 -24.39 -17.20 8.84
N LEU A 177 -23.52 -17.26 7.84
CA LEU A 177 -22.92 -16.07 7.23
C LEU A 177 -23.98 -15.12 6.69
N SER A 178 -25.01 -15.61 6.00
CA SER A 178 -26.07 -14.80 5.42
C SER A 178 -26.95 -14.11 6.48
N VAL A 179 -27.12 -14.75 7.64
CA VAL A 179 -27.93 -14.23 8.76
C VAL A 179 -27.18 -13.15 9.55
N VAL A 180 -25.89 -13.34 9.80
CA VAL A 180 -25.11 -12.37 10.61
C VAL A 180 -24.58 -11.20 9.78
N SER A 181 -24.57 -11.31 8.46
CA SER A 181 -24.05 -10.30 7.53
C SER A 181 -25.10 -9.24 7.24
N LYS A 182 -24.75 -7.94 7.34
CA LYS A 182 -25.65 -6.82 7.07
C LYS A 182 -26.04 -6.69 5.58
N ALA A 183 -25.16 -7.14 4.69
CA ALA A 183 -25.40 -7.19 3.26
C ALA A 183 -25.30 -8.64 2.78
N ARG A 184 -25.96 -8.96 1.64
CA ARG A 184 -25.80 -10.31 1.05
C ARG A 184 -24.33 -10.66 0.89
N PRO A 185 -23.88 -11.83 1.38
CA PRO A 185 -22.52 -12.27 1.19
C PRO A 185 -22.12 -12.25 -0.27
N LYS A 186 -20.91 -11.82 -0.56
CA LYS A 186 -20.40 -11.76 -1.93
C LYS A 186 -19.45 -12.93 -2.18
N ILE A 187 -19.63 -13.61 -3.29
CA ILE A 187 -18.71 -14.64 -3.76
C ILE A 187 -17.41 -13.96 -4.18
N ALA A 188 -16.31 -14.36 -3.56
CA ALA A 188 -14.98 -13.86 -3.90
C ALA A 188 -14.34 -14.81 -4.93
N ASN A 189 -14.16 -14.34 -6.17
CA ASN A 189 -13.50 -15.10 -7.24
C ASN A 189 -12.00 -14.85 -7.19
N TYR A 190 -11.24 -15.84 -6.72
CA TYR A 190 -9.78 -15.84 -6.78
C TYR A 190 -9.31 -16.55 -8.06
N ASN A 191 -8.39 -15.92 -8.80
CA ASN A 191 -7.88 -16.47 -10.08
C ASN A 191 -7.10 -17.79 -9.95
N PHE A 192 -6.83 -18.22 -8.71
CA PHE A 192 -6.03 -19.41 -8.40
C PHE A 192 -6.80 -20.47 -7.61
N THR A 193 -8.13 -20.31 -7.41
CA THR A 193 -8.96 -21.27 -6.67
C THR A 193 -10.12 -21.76 -7.50
N THR A 194 -10.38 -23.05 -7.42
CA THR A 194 -11.59 -23.69 -7.98
C THR A 194 -12.82 -23.53 -7.09
N LEU A 195 -12.61 -23.19 -5.80
CA LEU A 195 -13.65 -22.95 -4.80
C LEU A 195 -13.55 -21.51 -4.30
N PHE A 196 -14.64 -20.76 -4.38
CA PHE A 196 -14.70 -19.34 -4.04
C PHE A 196 -15.30 -19.15 -2.64
N PRO A 197 -14.59 -18.50 -1.71
CA PRO A 197 -15.16 -18.19 -0.41
C PRO A 197 -16.24 -17.10 -0.53
N ASN A 198 -17.29 -17.24 0.29
CA ASN A 198 -18.29 -16.19 0.46
C ASN A 198 -17.86 -15.29 1.60
N LEU A 199 -17.77 -13.99 1.33
CA LEU A 199 -17.41 -12.99 2.33
C LEU A 199 -18.62 -12.17 2.79
N GLY A 200 -18.76 -11.97 4.08
CA GLY A 200 -19.77 -11.13 4.69
C GLY A 200 -19.18 -10.17 5.72
N VAL A 201 -19.63 -8.92 5.70
CA VAL A 201 -19.28 -7.94 6.72
C VAL A 201 -20.32 -8.01 7.84
N VAL A 202 -19.86 -8.31 9.05
CA VAL A 202 -20.66 -8.42 10.26
C VAL A 202 -20.51 -7.15 11.08
N TYR A 203 -21.63 -6.46 11.35
CA TYR A 203 -21.66 -5.28 12.20
C TYR A 203 -22.08 -5.67 13.63
N VAL A 204 -21.29 -5.27 14.59
CA VAL A 204 -21.53 -5.55 16.00
C VAL A 204 -22.22 -4.37 16.65
N ASP A 205 -21.60 -3.18 16.55
CA ASP A 205 -22.06 -1.91 17.11
C ASP A 205 -21.42 -0.73 16.33
N GLU A 206 -21.73 0.54 16.70
CA GLU A 206 -21.14 1.71 16.07
C GLU A 206 -19.59 1.65 16.12
N GLY A 207 -18.97 1.58 14.94
CA GLY A 207 -17.51 1.52 14.79
C GLY A 207 -16.89 0.15 14.97
N VAL A 208 -17.64 -0.90 15.29
CA VAL A 208 -17.15 -2.27 15.46
C VAL A 208 -17.74 -3.18 14.40
N SER A 209 -16.89 -3.63 13.47
CA SER A 209 -17.25 -4.59 12.43
C SER A 209 -16.07 -5.52 12.14
N PHE A 210 -16.36 -6.70 11.62
CA PHE A 210 -15.35 -7.67 11.18
C PHE A 210 -15.81 -8.40 9.92
N VAL A 211 -14.87 -8.94 9.18
CA VAL A 211 -15.14 -9.73 7.96
C VAL A 211 -15.15 -11.21 8.33
N MET A 212 -16.22 -11.90 7.92
CA MET A 212 -16.37 -13.34 8.09
C MET A 212 -16.38 -14.01 6.72
N ALA A 213 -15.62 -15.08 6.58
CA ALA A 213 -15.53 -15.88 5.36
C ALA A 213 -16.17 -17.26 5.57
N ASP A 214 -17.10 -17.63 4.70
CA ASP A 214 -17.50 -19.02 4.53
C ASP A 214 -16.54 -19.67 3.55
N ILE A 215 -15.73 -20.58 4.07
CA ILE A 215 -14.69 -21.24 3.32
C ILE A 215 -15.21 -22.64 2.94
N PRO A 216 -15.66 -22.87 1.69
CA PRO A 216 -16.17 -24.18 1.27
C PRO A 216 -15.02 -25.16 1.08
N GLY A 217 -15.19 -26.41 1.45
CA GLY A 217 -14.35 -27.51 0.95
C GLY A 217 -13.41 -28.21 1.91
N ILE A 218 -13.71 -28.30 3.23
CA ILE A 218 -13.14 -29.39 4.03
C ILE A 218 -13.92 -30.66 3.65
N ILE A 219 -13.29 -31.55 2.90
CA ILE A 219 -13.83 -32.87 2.50
C ILE A 219 -12.74 -33.87 2.83
N GLU A 220 -13.13 -35.02 3.37
CA GLU A 220 -12.27 -36.19 3.58
C GLU A 220 -11.31 -36.42 2.39
N GLY A 221 -9.99 -36.41 2.64
CA GLY A 221 -8.97 -36.66 1.64
C GLY A 221 -8.32 -35.47 1.00
N ALA A 222 -8.56 -34.25 1.49
CA ALA A 222 -7.87 -33.04 0.99
C ALA A 222 -6.34 -33.07 1.21
N ALA A 223 -5.89 -33.79 2.22
CA ALA A 223 -4.46 -33.99 2.54
C ALA A 223 -3.78 -35.02 1.61
N ASP A 224 -4.52 -35.89 0.97
CA ASP A 224 -3.97 -36.99 0.13
C ASP A 224 -3.65 -36.58 -1.32
N GLY A 225 -3.55 -35.29 -1.63
CA GLY A 225 -2.93 -34.83 -2.88
C GLY A 225 -3.88 -34.59 -4.06
N ALA A 226 -5.19 -34.52 -3.87
CA ALA A 226 -6.15 -34.22 -4.93
C ALA A 226 -6.24 -32.72 -5.31
N GLY A 227 -5.23 -31.90 -4.99
CA GLY A 227 -5.03 -30.54 -5.52
C GLY A 227 -5.95 -29.43 -4.98
N LEU A 228 -7.09 -29.77 -4.39
CA LEU A 228 -8.09 -28.81 -3.91
C LEU A 228 -7.87 -28.35 -2.45
N GLY A 229 -7.21 -29.19 -1.63
CA GLY A 229 -7.02 -28.94 -0.20
C GLY A 229 -6.00 -27.84 0.12
N HIS A 230 -4.89 -27.76 -0.60
CA HIS A 230 -3.81 -26.83 -0.31
C HIS A 230 -4.20 -25.34 -0.54
N ASP A 231 -4.97 -25.06 -1.59
CA ASP A 231 -5.41 -23.68 -1.86
C ASP A 231 -6.47 -23.22 -0.85
N PHE A 232 -7.31 -24.14 -0.39
CA PHE A 232 -8.31 -23.94 0.64
C PHE A 232 -7.67 -23.58 2.01
N LEU A 233 -6.71 -24.39 2.44
CA LEU A 233 -6.05 -24.21 3.74
C LEU A 233 -5.22 -22.93 3.80
N ARG A 234 -4.71 -22.45 2.65
CA ARG A 234 -4.10 -21.11 2.52
C ARG A 234 -5.08 -19.98 2.80
N HIS A 235 -6.39 -20.17 2.59
CA HIS A 235 -7.40 -19.17 2.94
C HIS A 235 -7.68 -19.14 4.45
N ILE A 236 -7.73 -20.33 5.09
CA ILE A 236 -7.89 -20.43 6.55
C ILE A 236 -6.70 -19.78 7.24
N ASP A 237 -5.50 -19.96 6.70
CA ASP A 237 -4.27 -19.38 7.24
C ASP A 237 -4.30 -17.83 7.29
N ARG A 238 -5.13 -17.23 6.47
CA ARG A 238 -5.37 -15.79 6.44
C ARG A 238 -6.50 -15.30 7.36
N CYS A 239 -7.05 -16.15 8.24
CA CYS A 239 -8.05 -15.78 9.23
C CYS A 239 -7.44 -15.71 10.63
N ARG A 240 -7.91 -14.80 11.49
CA ARG A 240 -7.42 -14.61 12.87
C ARG A 240 -8.09 -15.55 13.87
N LEU A 241 -9.37 -15.86 13.64
CA LEU A 241 -10.22 -16.68 14.46
C LEU A 241 -10.98 -17.68 13.60
N LEU A 242 -11.12 -18.89 14.05
CA LEU A 242 -11.94 -19.91 13.41
C LEU A 242 -13.26 -20.10 14.15
N VAL A 243 -14.35 -20.20 13.38
CA VAL A 243 -15.66 -20.60 13.91
C VAL A 243 -16.00 -21.96 13.30
N HIS A 244 -15.91 -22.99 14.12
CA HIS A 244 -16.15 -24.37 13.73
C HIS A 244 -17.64 -24.70 13.90
N VAL A 245 -18.35 -24.85 12.80
CA VAL A 245 -19.78 -25.13 12.77
C VAL A 245 -20.02 -26.63 12.66
N VAL A 246 -20.72 -27.17 13.64
CA VAL A 246 -21.07 -28.59 13.75
C VAL A 246 -22.59 -28.73 13.74
N ASP A 247 -23.12 -29.69 13.00
CA ASP A 247 -24.55 -30.02 12.96
C ASP A 247 -24.93 -30.96 14.12
N VAL A 248 -25.81 -30.53 15.01
CA VAL A 248 -26.28 -31.34 16.14
C VAL A 248 -27.68 -31.91 15.93
N SER A 249 -28.27 -31.69 14.75
CA SER A 249 -29.64 -32.18 14.47
C SER A 249 -29.71 -33.67 14.26
N GLY A 250 -28.58 -34.34 13.94
CA GLY A 250 -28.57 -35.77 13.52
C GLY A 250 -29.16 -36.02 12.14
N SER A 251 -29.58 -34.96 11.42
CA SER A 251 -30.30 -35.09 10.14
C SER A 251 -29.51 -35.79 9.03
N GLU A 252 -28.16 -35.79 9.10
CA GLU A 252 -27.27 -36.43 8.14
C GLU A 252 -26.73 -37.77 8.66
N GLY A 253 -27.15 -38.25 9.83
CA GLY A 253 -26.71 -39.49 10.45
C GLY A 253 -25.25 -39.49 10.89
N ARG A 254 -24.63 -38.34 11.07
CA ARG A 254 -23.24 -38.14 11.54
C ARG A 254 -23.19 -37.94 13.04
N ASP A 255 -22.08 -38.36 13.65
CA ASP A 255 -21.80 -38.05 15.05
C ASP A 255 -21.10 -36.67 15.14
N PRO A 256 -21.70 -35.70 15.85
CA PRO A 256 -21.13 -34.34 15.99
C PRO A 256 -19.73 -34.35 16.61
N VAL A 257 -19.40 -35.27 17.50
CA VAL A 257 -18.08 -35.40 18.12
C VAL A 257 -17.06 -35.88 17.09
N ALA A 258 -17.39 -36.88 16.32
CA ALA A 258 -16.52 -37.38 15.25
C ALA A 258 -16.27 -36.32 14.16
N ASP A 259 -17.28 -35.55 13.80
CA ASP A 259 -17.14 -34.43 12.85
C ASP A 259 -16.20 -33.34 13.38
N PHE A 260 -16.29 -33.00 14.68
CA PHE A 260 -15.39 -32.04 15.31
C PHE A 260 -13.94 -32.54 15.29
N ASP A 261 -13.69 -33.77 15.67
CA ASP A 261 -12.35 -34.35 15.72
C ASP A 261 -11.74 -34.51 14.32
N ALA A 262 -12.52 -34.91 13.32
CA ALA A 262 -12.05 -35.06 11.95
C ALA A 262 -11.52 -33.73 11.37
N ILE A 263 -12.25 -32.63 11.56
CA ILE A 263 -11.84 -31.31 11.08
C ILE A 263 -10.57 -30.83 11.81
N ASN A 264 -10.49 -31.02 13.12
CA ASN A 264 -9.29 -30.61 13.87
C ASN A 264 -8.07 -31.45 13.48
N ALA A 265 -8.24 -32.74 13.21
CA ALA A 265 -7.18 -33.60 12.70
C ALA A 265 -6.68 -33.14 11.33
N GLU A 266 -7.58 -32.73 10.43
CA GLU A 266 -7.23 -32.22 9.10
C GLU A 266 -6.47 -30.88 9.19
N LEU A 267 -6.90 -29.96 10.06
CA LEU A 267 -6.17 -28.71 10.32
C LEU A 267 -4.75 -28.98 10.86
N ALA A 268 -4.60 -29.93 11.78
CA ALA A 268 -3.32 -30.30 12.37
C ALA A 268 -2.37 -30.97 11.36
N GLN A 269 -2.91 -31.76 10.45
CA GLN A 269 -2.15 -32.43 9.39
C GLN A 269 -1.61 -31.41 8.39
N TYR A 270 -2.36 -30.34 8.10
CA TYR A 270 -1.93 -29.31 7.17
C TYR A 270 -0.87 -28.39 7.78
N SER A 271 -1.12 -27.81 8.94
CA SER A 271 -0.20 -26.88 9.64
C SER A 271 -0.39 -26.94 11.15
N PRO A 272 0.70 -27.17 11.89
CA PRO A 272 0.67 -27.03 13.36
C PRO A 272 0.20 -25.66 13.84
N GLU A 273 0.46 -24.60 13.08
CA GLU A 273 0.04 -23.22 13.39
C GLU A 273 -1.48 -23.10 13.29
N LEU A 274 -2.12 -23.73 12.31
CA LEU A 274 -3.57 -23.74 12.18
C LEU A 274 -4.25 -24.52 13.30
N ALA A 275 -3.68 -25.62 13.73
CA ALA A 275 -4.19 -26.40 14.86
C ALA A 275 -4.20 -25.61 16.18
N THR A 276 -3.27 -24.67 16.35
CA THR A 276 -3.18 -23.82 17.55
C THR A 276 -3.99 -22.54 17.47
N ARG A 277 -4.63 -22.28 16.33
CA ARG A 277 -5.39 -21.05 16.12
C ARG A 277 -6.63 -21.01 17.02
N PRO A 278 -6.97 -19.85 17.61
CA PRO A 278 -8.17 -19.73 18.43
C PRO A 278 -9.42 -20.16 17.69
N GLN A 279 -10.25 -20.99 18.33
CA GLN A 279 -11.50 -21.48 17.77
C GLN A 279 -12.67 -21.19 18.70
N ILE A 280 -13.84 -21.00 18.10
CA ILE A 280 -15.15 -21.01 18.75
C ILE A 280 -15.97 -22.10 18.07
N VAL A 281 -16.54 -23.03 18.85
CA VAL A 281 -17.35 -24.12 18.32
C VAL A 281 -18.82 -23.71 18.36
N VAL A 282 -19.53 -23.97 17.28
CA VAL A 282 -20.95 -23.66 17.10
C VAL A 282 -21.72 -24.94 16.85
N ALA A 283 -22.58 -25.33 17.77
CA ALA A 283 -23.57 -26.37 17.59
C ALA A 283 -24.79 -25.77 16.87
N ASN A 284 -24.92 -26.00 15.59
CA ASN A 284 -25.98 -25.42 14.75
C ASN A 284 -27.13 -26.40 14.52
N LYS A 285 -28.28 -25.89 14.08
CA LYS A 285 -29.53 -26.59 13.80
C LYS A 285 -30.23 -27.14 15.06
N THR A 286 -30.13 -26.38 16.17
CA THR A 286 -30.81 -26.75 17.41
C THR A 286 -32.34 -26.73 17.30
N ASP A 287 -32.90 -26.06 16.30
CA ASP A 287 -34.34 -25.98 16.01
C ASP A 287 -34.95 -27.30 15.52
N ILE A 288 -34.15 -28.15 14.92
CA ILE A 288 -34.56 -29.46 14.39
C ILE A 288 -33.86 -30.63 15.07
N MET A 289 -33.24 -30.38 16.23
CA MET A 289 -32.53 -31.39 17.02
C MET A 289 -33.55 -32.38 17.64
N GLU A 290 -33.35 -33.65 17.42
CA GLU A 290 -34.23 -34.71 17.97
C GLU A 290 -33.73 -35.25 19.33
N ASP A 291 -32.42 -35.20 19.57
CA ASP A 291 -31.78 -35.77 20.74
C ASP A 291 -30.83 -34.76 21.41
N GLU A 292 -31.23 -34.26 22.58
CA GLU A 292 -30.36 -33.35 23.36
C GLU A 292 -29.07 -34.03 23.86
N ALA A 293 -29.03 -35.35 23.94
CA ALA A 293 -27.84 -36.07 24.37
C ALA A 293 -26.66 -35.88 23.41
N LEU A 294 -26.90 -35.61 22.10
CA LEU A 294 -25.86 -35.32 21.13
C LEU A 294 -25.19 -33.97 21.44
N LEU A 295 -25.97 -32.96 21.78
CA LEU A 295 -25.47 -31.65 22.19
C LEU A 295 -24.64 -31.70 23.45
N GLU A 296 -25.12 -32.43 24.47
CA GLU A 296 -24.41 -32.56 25.76
C GLU A 296 -23.09 -33.34 25.60
N LYS A 297 -23.07 -34.38 24.76
CA LYS A 297 -21.82 -35.11 24.45
C LYS A 297 -20.82 -34.19 23.73
N LEU A 298 -21.27 -33.44 22.72
CA LEU A 298 -20.41 -32.49 22.02
C LEU A 298 -19.92 -31.41 22.97
N ARG A 299 -20.77 -30.88 23.86
CA ARG A 299 -20.40 -29.88 24.87
C ARG A 299 -19.28 -30.36 25.77
N ALA A 300 -19.46 -31.53 26.36
CA ALA A 300 -18.47 -32.12 27.28
C ALA A 300 -17.11 -32.30 26.55
N HIS A 301 -17.13 -32.84 25.35
CA HIS A 301 -15.91 -33.10 24.57
C HIS A 301 -15.18 -31.80 24.15
N VAL A 302 -15.92 -30.80 23.70
CA VAL A 302 -15.38 -29.49 23.24
C VAL A 302 -14.82 -28.68 24.43
N GLU A 303 -15.49 -28.71 25.60
CA GLU A 303 -15.04 -28.06 26.82
C GLU A 303 -13.79 -28.75 27.37
N GLU A 304 -13.71 -30.10 27.34
CA GLU A 304 -12.49 -30.84 27.67
C GLU A 304 -11.32 -30.47 26.78
N ALA A 305 -11.58 -30.25 25.48
CA ALA A 305 -10.58 -29.74 24.50
C ALA A 305 -10.23 -28.26 24.71
N GLY A 306 -10.90 -27.52 25.60
CA GLY A 306 -10.61 -26.12 25.95
C GLY A 306 -11.23 -25.08 25.04
N TYR A 307 -12.20 -25.44 24.20
CA TYR A 307 -12.88 -24.51 23.31
C TYR A 307 -14.25 -24.08 23.86
N PRO A 308 -14.65 -22.79 23.64
CA PRO A 308 -16.02 -22.36 23.96
C PRO A 308 -17.01 -22.91 22.93
N LEU A 309 -18.17 -23.40 23.43
CA LEU A 309 -19.26 -23.89 22.58
C LEU A 309 -20.51 -23.01 22.71
N PHE A 310 -21.10 -22.66 21.56
CA PHE A 310 -22.36 -21.94 21.43
C PHE A 310 -23.39 -22.80 20.69
N ALA A 311 -24.53 -23.02 21.32
CA ALA A 311 -25.67 -23.69 20.69
C ALA A 311 -26.57 -22.63 20.05
N LEU A 312 -26.85 -22.78 18.76
CA LEU A 312 -27.68 -21.85 18.01
C LEU A 312 -28.46 -22.52 16.86
N SER A 313 -29.41 -21.79 16.34
CA SER A 313 -30.03 -22.10 15.05
C SER A 313 -29.86 -20.90 14.12
N ALA A 314 -29.07 -21.08 13.06
CA ALA A 314 -28.92 -20.06 12.02
C ALA A 314 -30.25 -19.83 11.28
N ALA A 315 -31.05 -20.86 11.07
CA ALA A 315 -32.34 -20.76 10.34
C ALA A 315 -33.38 -19.95 11.14
N SER A 316 -33.47 -20.15 12.45
CA SER A 316 -34.40 -19.42 13.32
C SER A 316 -33.84 -18.13 13.91
N HIS A 317 -32.59 -17.77 13.59
CA HIS A 317 -31.86 -16.62 14.13
C HIS A 317 -31.63 -16.66 15.68
N THR A 318 -31.81 -17.82 16.30
CA THR A 318 -31.66 -17.98 17.75
C THR A 318 -30.17 -18.13 18.11
N GLY A 319 -29.69 -17.39 19.15
CA GLY A 319 -28.30 -17.44 19.61
C GLY A 319 -27.26 -16.77 18.72
N THR A 320 -27.63 -16.30 17.53
CA THR A 320 -26.68 -15.70 16.55
C THR A 320 -26.08 -14.39 17.05
N ARG A 321 -26.84 -13.55 17.76
CA ARG A 321 -26.36 -12.28 18.31
C ARG A 321 -25.31 -12.48 19.40
N GLU A 322 -25.49 -13.47 20.26
CA GLU A 322 -24.55 -13.81 21.32
C GLU A 322 -23.23 -14.29 20.74
N LEU A 323 -23.28 -15.14 19.71
CA LEU A 323 -22.10 -15.56 18.96
C LEU A 323 -21.34 -14.38 18.39
N VAL A 324 -22.02 -13.43 17.71
CA VAL A 324 -21.39 -12.25 17.10
C VAL A 324 -20.68 -11.38 18.15
N LEU A 325 -21.31 -11.15 19.31
CA LEU A 325 -20.70 -10.41 20.43
C LEU A 325 -19.45 -11.12 20.96
N LYS A 326 -19.51 -12.46 21.11
CA LYS A 326 -18.37 -13.23 21.62
C LYS A 326 -17.21 -13.29 20.62
N ILE A 327 -17.51 -13.36 19.33
CA ILE A 327 -16.49 -13.24 18.27
C ILE A 327 -15.79 -11.88 18.36
N ALA A 328 -16.55 -10.79 18.47
CA ALA A 328 -15.98 -9.44 18.56
C ALA A 328 -15.10 -9.28 19.83
N GLU A 329 -15.56 -9.75 20.98
CA GLU A 329 -14.79 -9.79 22.21
C GLU A 329 -13.48 -10.56 22.02
N LYS A 330 -13.54 -11.77 21.43
CA LYS A 330 -12.36 -12.59 21.21
C LYS A 330 -11.39 -11.92 20.24
N LEU A 331 -11.87 -11.36 19.14
CA LEU A 331 -11.05 -10.62 18.15
C LEU A 331 -10.32 -9.43 18.77
N SER A 332 -10.94 -8.73 19.74
CA SER A 332 -10.30 -7.62 20.45
C SER A 332 -9.15 -8.04 21.36
N THR A 333 -9.17 -9.27 21.85
CA THR A 333 -8.11 -9.84 22.71
C THR A 333 -6.99 -10.51 21.93
N LEU A 334 -7.22 -10.83 20.65
CA LEU A 334 -6.20 -11.45 19.81
C LEU A 334 -5.13 -10.43 19.41
N PRO A 335 -3.87 -10.86 19.30
CA PRO A 335 -2.82 -9.97 18.81
C PRO A 335 -3.21 -9.40 17.43
N PRO A 336 -2.82 -8.16 17.15
CA PRO A 336 -3.02 -7.60 15.83
C PRO A 336 -2.34 -8.52 14.80
N VAL A 337 -2.90 -8.54 13.59
CA VAL A 337 -2.31 -9.26 12.47
C VAL A 337 -0.83 -8.90 12.37
N THR A 338 0.03 -9.91 12.11
CA THR A 338 1.47 -9.69 11.91
C THR A 338 1.69 -8.50 10.98
N VAL A 339 2.26 -7.43 11.49
CA VAL A 339 2.62 -6.25 10.69
C VAL A 339 3.97 -6.54 10.07
N TYR A 340 4.05 -6.48 8.74
CA TYR A 340 5.33 -6.62 8.05
C TYR A 340 6.10 -5.31 8.10
N GLU A 341 7.36 -5.41 8.46
CA GLU A 341 8.25 -4.24 8.38
C GLU A 341 8.57 -3.91 6.92
N PRO A 342 8.75 -2.63 6.60
CA PRO A 342 9.19 -2.23 5.26
C PRO A 342 10.56 -2.84 4.92
N GLU A 343 10.65 -3.52 3.79
CA GLU A 343 11.90 -4.08 3.25
C GLU A 343 12.49 -3.14 2.18
N TYR A 344 11.63 -2.34 1.56
CA TYR A 344 12.00 -1.46 0.47
C TYR A 344 12.85 -0.29 0.96
N VAL A 345 14.06 -0.20 0.45
CA VAL A 345 14.93 0.96 0.63
C VAL A 345 14.79 1.84 -0.62
N PRO A 346 14.30 3.09 -0.48
CA PRO A 346 14.20 4.00 -1.61
C PRO A 346 15.57 4.15 -2.28
N ARG A 347 15.70 3.66 -3.51
CA ARG A 347 16.90 3.88 -4.30
C ARG A 347 16.76 5.26 -4.91
N PRO A 348 17.75 6.16 -4.74
CA PRO A 348 17.74 7.41 -5.45
C PRO A 348 17.60 7.10 -6.96
N PRO A 349 16.77 7.85 -7.70
CA PRO A 349 16.62 7.62 -9.12
C PRO A 349 18.00 7.62 -9.77
N LYS A 350 18.33 6.55 -10.51
CA LYS A 350 19.59 6.52 -11.28
C LYS A 350 19.58 7.74 -12.18
N LEU A 351 20.49 8.67 -11.90
CA LEU A 351 20.68 9.81 -12.76
C LEU A 351 21.16 9.27 -14.11
N ASP A 352 20.36 9.45 -15.13
CA ASP A 352 20.79 9.11 -16.49
C ASP A 352 21.81 10.15 -16.94
N THR A 353 23.08 9.83 -16.74
CA THR A 353 24.22 10.67 -17.15
C THR A 353 24.60 10.48 -18.61
N SER A 354 23.85 9.69 -19.39
CA SER A 354 24.14 9.39 -20.80
C SER A 354 23.83 10.56 -21.73
N ALA A 355 22.97 11.51 -21.31
CA ALA A 355 22.70 12.69 -22.09
C ALA A 355 23.96 13.59 -22.19
N PRO A 356 24.35 14.05 -23.41
CA PRO A 356 25.55 14.82 -23.60
C PRO A 356 25.49 16.15 -22.85
N LEU A 357 26.59 16.52 -22.19
CA LEU A 357 26.79 17.85 -21.65
C LEU A 357 27.22 18.82 -22.74
N ASN A 358 26.69 20.01 -22.71
CA ASN A 358 27.12 21.14 -23.53
C ASN A 358 28.20 21.90 -22.77
N ILE A 359 29.42 21.93 -23.33
CA ILE A 359 30.56 22.64 -22.72
C ILE A 359 30.95 23.76 -23.66
N THR A 360 30.86 24.99 -23.14
CA THR A 360 31.31 26.20 -23.84
C THR A 360 32.46 26.83 -23.10
N VAL A 361 33.47 27.31 -23.83
CA VAL A 361 34.66 27.95 -23.21
C VAL A 361 34.56 29.45 -23.50
N ASP A 362 34.66 30.24 -22.43
CA ASP A 362 34.71 31.70 -22.47
C ASP A 362 35.96 32.15 -21.67
N ASP A 363 37.01 32.58 -22.38
CA ASP A 363 38.37 32.80 -21.87
C ASP A 363 38.87 31.58 -21.04
N ASN A 364 39.12 31.73 -19.75
CA ASN A 364 39.55 30.67 -18.84
C ASN A 364 38.39 30.00 -18.07
N THR A 365 37.15 30.17 -18.55
CA THR A 365 35.98 29.63 -17.86
C THR A 365 35.30 28.58 -18.75
N TYR A 366 35.19 27.37 -18.22
CA TYR A 366 34.48 26.25 -18.86
C TYR A 366 33.06 26.21 -18.32
N ILE A 367 32.07 26.62 -19.13
CA ILE A 367 30.66 26.64 -18.78
C ILE A 367 30.07 25.31 -19.20
N VAL A 368 29.57 24.54 -18.25
CA VAL A 368 28.98 23.21 -18.48
C VAL A 368 27.49 23.24 -18.16
N GLU A 369 26.71 22.84 -19.16
CA GLU A 369 25.26 22.76 -19.06
C GLU A 369 24.76 21.39 -19.52
N GLY A 370 23.68 20.91 -18.91
CA GLY A 370 23.01 19.68 -19.34
C GLY A 370 21.86 19.26 -18.44
N PRO A 371 20.85 18.57 -18.98
CA PRO A 371 19.61 18.27 -18.26
C PRO A 371 19.82 17.45 -16.99
N TRP A 372 20.77 16.53 -17.01
CA TRP A 372 21.06 15.70 -15.82
C TRP A 372 21.88 16.46 -14.77
N LEU A 373 22.79 17.35 -15.20
CA LEU A 373 23.58 18.17 -14.31
C LEU A 373 22.69 19.18 -13.56
N GLU A 374 21.75 19.80 -14.24
CA GLU A 374 20.74 20.68 -13.62
C GLU A 374 19.95 19.95 -12.55
N ARG A 375 19.50 18.71 -12.82
CA ARG A 375 18.79 17.86 -11.86
C ARG A 375 19.66 17.46 -10.67
N LEU A 376 20.92 17.11 -10.93
CA LEU A 376 21.88 16.78 -9.88
C LEU A 376 22.05 17.96 -8.94
N MET A 377 22.34 19.15 -9.48
CA MET A 377 22.53 20.37 -8.70
C MET A 377 21.28 20.80 -7.91
N ALA A 378 20.10 20.59 -8.45
CA ALA A 378 18.85 20.89 -7.78
C ALA A 378 18.59 20.02 -6.55
N ASN A 379 19.16 18.81 -6.52
CA ASN A 379 18.93 17.82 -5.46
C ASN A 379 20.05 17.77 -4.41
N VAL A 380 21.21 18.38 -4.67
CA VAL A 380 22.35 18.35 -3.76
C VAL A 380 22.27 19.50 -2.74
N ASN A 381 22.38 19.13 -1.47
CA ASN A 381 22.55 20.12 -0.40
C ASN A 381 24.04 20.43 -0.22
N PHE A 382 24.52 21.54 -0.81
CA PHE A 382 25.93 21.93 -0.73
C PHE A 382 26.40 22.34 0.67
N SER A 383 25.49 22.50 1.64
CA SER A 383 25.86 22.74 3.04
C SER A 383 26.25 21.47 3.78
N ASP A 384 25.87 20.28 3.25
CA ASP A 384 26.13 18.99 3.84
C ASP A 384 27.34 18.30 3.16
N TYR A 385 28.22 17.73 3.99
CA TYR A 385 29.44 17.11 3.51
C TYR A 385 29.19 15.86 2.65
N GLU A 386 28.31 14.98 3.08
CA GLU A 386 27.99 13.74 2.34
C GLU A 386 27.34 14.03 0.99
N SER A 387 26.47 15.04 0.95
CA SER A 387 25.84 15.51 -0.29
C SER A 387 26.85 16.06 -1.28
N ARG A 388 27.87 16.78 -0.81
CA ARG A 388 28.97 17.26 -1.66
C ARG A 388 29.83 16.13 -2.19
N MET A 389 30.15 15.12 -1.36
CA MET A 389 30.89 13.93 -1.78
C MET A 389 30.13 13.13 -2.83
N TYR A 390 28.80 13.01 -2.67
CA TYR A 390 27.95 12.39 -3.67
C TYR A 390 27.98 13.16 -5.00
N PHE A 391 27.92 14.49 -4.94
CA PHE A 391 27.98 15.34 -6.12
C PHE A 391 29.32 15.18 -6.87
N ASP A 392 30.44 15.25 -6.17
CA ASP A 392 31.78 15.05 -6.75
C ASP A 392 31.91 13.66 -7.39
N LYS A 393 31.46 12.63 -6.70
CA LYS A 393 31.43 11.26 -7.23
C LYS A 393 30.66 11.17 -8.55
N MET A 394 29.46 11.76 -8.61
CA MET A 394 28.62 11.74 -9.81
C MET A 394 29.26 12.50 -10.98
N LEU A 395 29.93 13.62 -10.73
CA LEU A 395 30.66 14.35 -11.75
C LEU A 395 31.84 13.53 -12.30
N ARG A 396 32.58 12.82 -11.44
CA ARG A 396 33.69 11.92 -11.84
C ARG A 396 33.17 10.74 -12.66
N GLU A 397 32.13 10.06 -12.18
CA GLU A 397 31.53 8.92 -12.88
C GLU A 397 30.90 9.29 -14.23
N SER A 398 30.45 10.54 -14.40
CA SER A 398 29.89 11.02 -15.67
C SER A 398 30.92 11.24 -16.78
N GLY A 399 32.22 11.17 -16.46
CA GLY A 399 33.29 11.44 -17.40
C GLY A 399 33.47 12.93 -17.74
N LEU A 400 32.85 13.85 -16.97
CA LEU A 400 32.97 15.30 -17.21
C LEU A 400 34.41 15.76 -17.15
N PHE A 401 35.16 15.37 -16.13
CA PHE A 401 36.56 15.81 -15.96
C PHE A 401 37.46 15.32 -17.10
N ALA A 402 37.32 14.06 -17.51
CA ALA A 402 38.06 13.54 -18.67
C ALA A 402 37.79 14.35 -19.95
N ARG A 403 36.55 14.80 -20.15
CA ARG A 403 36.15 15.60 -21.31
C ARG A 403 36.69 17.04 -21.22
N LEU A 404 36.77 17.63 -20.02
CA LEU A 404 37.38 18.93 -19.80
C LEU A 404 38.89 18.87 -20.08
N GLU A 405 39.58 17.80 -19.67
CA GLU A 405 40.97 17.53 -19.96
C GLU A 405 41.26 17.37 -21.45
N GLU A 406 40.39 16.65 -22.18
CA GLU A 406 40.44 16.55 -23.64
C GLU A 406 40.30 17.92 -24.33
N MET A 407 39.54 18.84 -23.71
CA MET A 407 39.37 20.22 -24.22
C MET A 407 40.50 21.16 -23.81
N GLY A 408 41.46 20.69 -22.99
CA GLY A 408 42.67 21.41 -22.64
C GLY A 408 42.59 22.28 -21.41
N ILE A 409 41.72 21.97 -20.44
CA ILE A 409 41.64 22.68 -19.16
C ILE A 409 42.97 22.59 -18.40
N GLN A 410 43.38 23.66 -17.75
CA GLN A 410 44.60 23.74 -16.97
C GLN A 410 44.30 24.04 -15.49
N ASP A 411 45.25 23.75 -14.61
CA ASP A 411 45.16 24.13 -13.21
C ASP A 411 45.00 25.63 -13.09
N GLY A 412 43.97 26.05 -12.35
CA GLY A 412 43.57 27.46 -12.17
C GLY A 412 42.48 27.95 -13.09
N ASP A 413 42.07 27.16 -14.09
CA ASP A 413 40.89 27.50 -14.90
C ASP A 413 39.59 27.33 -14.08
N ILE A 414 38.57 28.08 -14.44
CA ILE A 414 37.29 28.07 -13.73
C ILE A 414 36.31 27.13 -14.45
N VAL A 415 35.71 26.22 -13.70
CA VAL A 415 34.58 25.43 -14.15
C VAL A 415 33.28 26.00 -13.57
N SER A 416 32.39 26.43 -14.46
CA SER A 416 31.09 26.99 -14.10
C SER A 416 29.98 25.99 -14.41
N LEU A 417 29.34 25.48 -13.36
CA LEU A 417 28.19 24.58 -13.40
C LEU A 417 26.95 25.36 -12.97
N TYR A 418 26.27 26.02 -13.87
CA TYR A 418 25.14 26.94 -13.57
C TYR A 418 25.47 28.00 -12.53
N ASN A 419 25.28 27.72 -11.21
CA ASN A 419 25.51 28.67 -10.10
C ASN A 419 26.72 28.31 -9.24
N LEU A 420 27.38 27.20 -9.56
CA LEU A 420 28.56 26.71 -8.85
C LEU A 420 29.78 26.95 -9.71
N GLU A 421 30.71 27.74 -9.20
CA GLU A 421 32.00 27.98 -9.83
C GLU A 421 33.09 27.45 -8.91
N PHE A 422 34.01 26.72 -9.46
CA PHE A 422 35.18 26.22 -8.76
C PHE A 422 36.40 26.23 -9.67
N GLU A 423 37.56 26.37 -9.04
CA GLU A 423 38.84 26.31 -9.71
C GLU A 423 39.22 24.86 -9.97
N TYR A 424 39.59 24.57 -11.20
CA TYR A 424 40.04 23.23 -11.58
C TYR A 424 41.43 22.97 -10.98
N GLN A 425 41.61 21.81 -10.33
CA GLN A 425 42.85 21.26 -9.85
C GLN A 425 42.95 19.80 -10.23
N HIS A 426 44.03 19.41 -10.83
CA HIS A 426 44.24 18.06 -11.37
C HIS A 426 44.39 16.96 -10.30
#